data_81f801f1f3cf9742f25aeca2d1effd3d
#
_entry.id   81f801f1f3cf9742f25aeca2d1effd3d
#
_cell.length_a   1.000
_cell.length_b   1.000
_cell.length_c   1.000
_cell.angle_alpha   90.00
_cell.angle_beta   90.00
_cell.angle_gamma   90.00
#
_symmetry.space_group_name_H-M   'P 1'
#
loop_
_entity.id
_entity.type
_entity.pdbx_description
1 polymer ?
#
loop_
_entity_poly.entity_id
_entity_poly.type
_entity_poly.pdbx_seq_one_letter_code
_entity_poly.pdbx_strand_id
1 'polypeptide(L)'
;MAGRVAEAVMEQEIKNEMKQRILAELDMSQEIDDMEVRRLVDQCIMEYKGMTELPLPARIKLRKELFNTVRRMDVLSEFLEDESVTEIMINGYDNIFIERSGRVYKVDQTFENEERLASIIQQIVAGCNRIVNEAVPIVDARLADGSRVNVVLPPISLNGPTMTIRKFPKEKMTMERLIEVGALSEDAAEFLKRLVKARYNIFVSGGTGAGKTTFLNALSDYIPQQERVITIEDSAELQLKNVVNLVRLESRNSNVEGMNAVTIRELIKSSLRMRPDRVIVGEVRDAAAIDMLAAMNTGHDGSLSTGHANSSGDMITRLESMAVSYTHLRAHETM
;
A
#
# COMPACT_ATOMS: atom_id res chain seq x y z
N MET A 1 2.37 -42.27 1.34
CA MET A 1 1.46 -41.16 1.00
C MET A 1 0.19 -41.14 1.87
N ALA A 2 -0.49 -42.26 2.08
CA ALA A 2 -1.71 -42.27 2.90
C ALA A 2 -1.57 -41.80 4.36
N GLY A 3 -0.45 -42.05 5.03
CA GLY A 3 -0.22 -41.61 6.40
C GLY A 3 -0.11 -40.09 6.57
N ARG A 4 0.55 -39.37 5.64
CA ARG A 4 0.65 -37.91 5.67
C ARG A 4 -0.66 -37.18 5.39
N VAL A 5 -1.53 -37.79 4.56
CA VAL A 5 -2.88 -37.25 4.27
C VAL A 5 -3.78 -37.40 5.50
N ALA A 6 -3.73 -38.55 6.18
CA ALA A 6 -4.48 -38.77 7.40
C ALA A 6 -4.05 -37.85 8.55
N GLU A 7 -2.74 -37.59 8.68
CA GLU A 7 -2.17 -36.67 9.68
C GLU A 7 -2.59 -35.22 9.43
N ALA A 8 -2.60 -34.76 8.16
CA ALA A 8 -3.04 -33.42 7.78
C ALA A 8 -4.56 -33.23 7.99
N VAL A 9 -5.37 -34.23 7.73
CA VAL A 9 -6.82 -34.19 7.99
C VAL A 9 -7.10 -34.11 9.49
N MET A 10 -6.40 -34.89 10.30
CA MET A 10 -6.54 -34.87 11.76
C MET A 10 -6.08 -33.52 12.36
N GLU A 11 -4.98 -32.92 11.85
CA GLU A 11 -4.56 -31.56 12.28
C GLU A 11 -5.62 -30.49 11.96
N GLN A 12 -6.28 -30.60 10.81
CA GLN A 12 -7.32 -29.68 10.40
C GLN A 12 -8.61 -29.83 11.25
N GLU A 13 -9.02 -31.06 11.58
CA GLU A 13 -10.16 -31.32 12.46
C GLU A 13 -9.91 -30.76 13.88
N ILE A 14 -8.72 -30.99 14.44
CA ILE A 14 -8.30 -30.45 15.74
C ILE A 14 -8.35 -28.92 15.73
N LYS A 15 -7.83 -28.30 14.66
CA LYS A 15 -7.81 -26.84 14.49
C LYS A 15 -9.23 -26.27 14.46
N ASN A 16 -10.14 -26.91 13.73
CA ASN A 16 -11.54 -26.46 13.62
C ASN A 16 -12.29 -26.57 14.95
N GLU A 17 -12.13 -27.68 15.68
CA GLU A 17 -12.75 -27.87 16.98
C GLU A 17 -12.26 -26.82 18.00
N MET A 18 -10.95 -26.58 18.06
CA MET A 18 -10.36 -25.57 18.94
C MET A 18 -10.82 -24.15 18.58
N LYS A 19 -10.89 -23.83 17.29
CA LYS A 19 -11.42 -22.56 16.80
C LYS A 19 -12.83 -22.30 17.31
N GLN A 20 -13.71 -23.30 17.18
CA GLN A 20 -15.11 -23.21 17.63
C GLN A 20 -15.20 -22.97 19.14
N ARG A 21 -14.37 -23.66 19.95
CA ARG A 21 -14.34 -23.48 21.40
C ARG A 21 -13.88 -22.06 21.76
N ILE A 22 -12.78 -21.58 21.16
CA ILE A 22 -12.27 -20.24 21.42
C ILE A 22 -13.30 -19.17 21.06
N LEU A 23 -13.97 -19.31 19.90
CA LEU A 23 -15.02 -18.37 19.46
C LEU A 23 -16.25 -18.38 20.37
N ALA A 24 -16.58 -19.53 20.96
CA ALA A 24 -17.69 -19.66 21.91
C ALA A 24 -17.42 -19.02 23.28
N GLU A 25 -16.16 -18.91 23.70
CA GLU A 25 -15.74 -18.28 24.94
C GLU A 25 -15.46 -16.78 24.80
N LEU A 26 -15.32 -16.26 23.56
CA LEU A 26 -15.09 -14.86 23.29
C LEU A 26 -16.38 -14.05 23.29
N ASP A 27 -16.45 -13.02 24.13
CA ASP A 27 -17.53 -12.04 24.07
C ASP A 27 -17.27 -11.05 22.94
N MET A 28 -17.83 -11.34 21.76
CA MET A 28 -17.71 -10.53 20.55
C MET A 28 -18.37 -9.14 20.66
N SER A 29 -19.04 -8.82 21.78
CA SER A 29 -19.65 -7.50 22.02
C SER A 29 -18.66 -6.48 22.61
N GLN A 30 -17.49 -6.90 23.04
CA GLN A 30 -16.45 -6.06 23.64
C GLN A 30 -15.19 -6.02 22.79
N GLU A 31 -14.39 -4.96 22.98
CA GLU A 31 -13.06 -4.87 22.36
C GLU A 31 -12.11 -5.84 23.06
N ILE A 32 -11.85 -6.98 22.42
CA ILE A 32 -11.07 -8.07 22.98
C ILE A 32 -9.56 -7.77 22.85
N ASP A 33 -8.80 -7.81 23.93
CA ASP A 33 -7.35 -7.60 23.93
C ASP A 33 -6.61 -8.84 23.37
N ASP A 34 -5.48 -8.60 22.70
CA ASP A 34 -4.59 -9.64 22.19
C ASP A 34 -4.08 -10.60 23.26
N MET A 35 -3.87 -10.11 24.51
CA MET A 35 -3.45 -10.94 25.64
C MET A 35 -4.55 -11.90 26.08
N GLU A 36 -5.81 -11.48 26.01
CA GLU A 36 -6.96 -12.33 26.35
C GLU A 36 -7.13 -13.45 25.32
N VAL A 37 -7.04 -13.13 24.02
CA VAL A 37 -7.08 -14.15 22.95
C VAL A 37 -5.93 -15.15 23.10
N ARG A 38 -4.70 -14.66 23.37
CA ARG A 38 -3.55 -15.55 23.61
C ARG A 38 -3.79 -16.49 24.79
N ARG A 39 -4.35 -15.96 25.89
CA ARG A 39 -4.67 -16.75 27.07
C ARG A 39 -5.70 -17.84 26.76
N LEU A 40 -6.77 -17.51 26.02
CA LEU A 40 -7.79 -18.48 25.62
C LEU A 40 -7.24 -19.54 24.67
N VAL A 41 -6.41 -19.14 23.70
CA VAL A 41 -5.72 -20.08 22.81
C VAL A 41 -4.83 -21.04 23.61
N ASP A 42 -4.03 -20.52 24.57
CA ASP A 42 -3.15 -21.32 25.40
C ASP A 42 -3.93 -22.27 26.29
N GLN A 43 -5.02 -21.81 26.90
CA GLN A 43 -5.92 -22.63 27.71
C GLN A 43 -6.56 -23.74 26.87
N CYS A 44 -7.09 -23.42 25.71
CA CYS A 44 -7.71 -24.37 24.79
C CYS A 44 -6.72 -25.48 24.36
N ILE A 45 -5.48 -25.07 24.06
CA ILE A 45 -4.39 -26.00 23.72
C ILE A 45 -4.04 -26.93 24.91
N MET A 46 -3.97 -26.38 26.13
CA MET A 46 -3.65 -27.19 27.33
C MET A 46 -4.73 -28.19 27.72
N GLU A 47 -5.99 -27.82 27.50
CA GLU A 47 -7.15 -28.67 27.84
C GLU A 47 -7.42 -29.79 26.82
N TYR A 48 -6.85 -29.68 25.61
CA TYR A 48 -7.10 -30.65 24.56
C TYR A 48 -6.34 -31.96 24.77
N LYS A 49 -7.06 -33.05 25.01
CA LYS A 49 -6.49 -34.36 25.40
C LYS A 49 -5.52 -34.96 24.37
N GLY A 50 -5.69 -34.66 23.07
CA GLY A 50 -4.81 -35.13 21.99
C GLY A 50 -3.52 -34.31 21.83
N MET A 51 -3.33 -33.25 22.60
CA MET A 51 -2.20 -32.34 22.43
C MET A 51 -0.86 -32.94 22.88
N THR A 52 -0.89 -33.94 23.78
CA THR A 52 0.31 -34.66 24.22
C THR A 52 0.95 -35.50 23.10
N GLU A 53 0.21 -35.87 22.09
CA GLU A 53 0.66 -36.65 20.95
C GLU A 53 1.30 -35.80 19.83
N LEU A 54 1.08 -34.46 19.85
CA LEU A 54 1.65 -33.56 18.85
C LEU A 54 3.09 -33.13 19.24
N PRO A 55 4.03 -33.17 18.29
CA PRO A 55 5.39 -32.64 18.50
C PRO A 55 5.37 -31.14 18.83
N LEU A 56 6.34 -30.69 19.63
CA LEU A 56 6.44 -29.29 20.04
C LEU A 56 6.40 -28.26 18.87
N PRO A 57 7.06 -28.50 17.72
CA PRO A 57 6.95 -27.59 16.57
C PRO A 57 5.52 -27.49 16.02
N ALA A 58 4.77 -28.61 15.98
CA ALA A 58 3.38 -28.62 15.54
C ALA A 58 2.46 -27.84 16.50
N ARG A 59 2.69 -27.95 17.82
CA ARG A 59 1.94 -27.15 18.83
C ARG A 59 2.20 -25.66 18.69
N ILE A 60 3.46 -25.25 18.47
CA ILE A 60 3.82 -23.84 18.26
C ILE A 60 3.15 -23.30 16.99
N LYS A 61 3.15 -24.10 15.92
CA LYS A 61 2.48 -23.75 14.65
C LYS A 61 0.97 -23.61 14.87
N LEU A 62 0.33 -24.60 15.49
CA LEU A 62 -1.11 -24.59 15.78
C LEU A 62 -1.52 -23.39 16.64
N ARG A 63 -0.74 -23.08 17.69
CA ARG A 63 -0.95 -21.90 18.54
C ARG A 63 -0.96 -20.59 17.73
N LYS A 64 0.02 -20.43 16.85
CA LYS A 64 0.12 -19.26 15.96
C LYS A 64 -1.07 -19.19 15.00
N GLU A 65 -1.44 -20.32 14.40
CA GLU A 65 -2.56 -20.39 13.47
C GLU A 65 -3.92 -20.11 14.13
N LEU A 66 -4.20 -20.69 15.30
CA LEU A 66 -5.42 -20.42 16.08
C LEU A 66 -5.53 -18.95 16.47
N PHE A 67 -4.44 -18.35 16.98
CA PHE A 67 -4.42 -16.94 17.31
C PHE A 67 -4.73 -16.06 16.08
N ASN A 68 -4.07 -16.36 14.95
CA ASN A 68 -4.27 -15.61 13.71
C ASN A 68 -5.70 -15.78 13.16
N THR A 69 -6.27 -16.98 13.26
CA THR A 69 -7.65 -17.27 12.79
C THR A 69 -8.71 -16.53 13.62
N VAL A 70 -8.47 -16.38 14.93
CA VAL A 70 -9.42 -15.72 15.84
C VAL A 70 -9.28 -14.20 15.84
N ARG A 71 -8.06 -13.70 15.83
CA ARG A 71 -7.78 -12.28 16.09
C ARG A 71 -7.30 -11.51 14.87
N ARG A 72 -6.70 -12.18 13.90
CA ARG A 72 -6.05 -11.57 12.76
C ARG A 72 -6.73 -11.94 11.43
N MET A 73 -6.15 -11.46 10.38
CA MET A 73 -6.64 -11.59 8.99
C MET A 73 -6.36 -12.98 8.38
N ASP A 74 -6.44 -14.05 9.20
CA ASP A 74 -6.25 -15.45 8.77
C ASP A 74 -4.89 -15.65 8.05
N VAL A 75 -4.89 -16.30 6.88
CA VAL A 75 -3.68 -16.55 6.07
C VAL A 75 -2.94 -15.27 5.67
N LEU A 76 -3.63 -14.13 5.60
CA LEU A 76 -3.03 -12.85 5.26
C LEU A 76 -2.03 -12.36 6.30
N SER A 77 -2.23 -12.70 7.58
CA SER A 77 -1.35 -12.24 8.66
C SER A 77 0.09 -12.67 8.44
N GLU A 78 0.31 -13.89 7.93
CA GLU A 78 1.65 -14.40 7.63
C GLU A 78 2.33 -13.58 6.53
N PHE A 79 1.61 -13.28 5.45
CA PHE A 79 2.15 -12.52 4.32
C PHE A 79 2.32 -11.03 4.65
N LEU A 80 1.46 -10.47 5.50
CA LEU A 80 1.60 -9.09 5.97
C LEU A 80 2.81 -8.93 6.90
N GLU A 81 3.14 -9.92 7.71
CA GLU A 81 4.31 -9.93 8.59
C GLU A 81 5.63 -10.21 7.85
N ASP A 82 5.60 -10.97 6.75
CA ASP A 82 6.80 -11.32 5.97
C ASP A 82 7.33 -10.12 5.18
N GLU A 83 8.45 -9.54 5.61
CA GLU A 83 9.06 -8.35 4.98
C GLU A 83 9.54 -8.59 3.55
N SER A 84 9.76 -9.85 3.15
CA SER A 84 10.14 -10.19 1.78
C SER A 84 8.98 -10.12 0.78
N VAL A 85 7.74 -10.13 1.27
CA VAL A 85 6.51 -10.01 0.45
C VAL A 85 6.23 -8.54 0.20
N THR A 86 6.14 -8.16 -1.06
CA THR A 86 5.86 -6.78 -1.51
C THR A 86 4.40 -6.58 -1.91
N GLU A 87 3.77 -7.63 -2.47
CA GLU A 87 2.37 -7.58 -2.89
C GLU A 87 1.67 -8.90 -2.61
N ILE A 88 0.39 -8.83 -2.23
CA ILE A 88 -0.49 -9.99 -1.98
C ILE A 88 -1.70 -9.84 -2.89
N MET A 89 -1.97 -10.85 -3.71
CA MET A 89 -3.06 -10.85 -4.69
C MET A 89 -3.99 -12.02 -4.41
N ILE A 90 -5.24 -11.73 -4.11
CA ILE A 90 -6.28 -12.69 -3.77
C ILE A 90 -7.31 -12.67 -4.89
N ASN A 91 -7.41 -13.77 -5.63
CA ASN A 91 -8.31 -13.96 -6.76
C ASN A 91 -9.37 -15.02 -6.42
N GLY A 92 -10.24 -14.74 -5.45
CA GLY A 92 -11.12 -15.71 -4.82
C GLY A 92 -10.46 -16.39 -3.60
N TYR A 93 -11.23 -17.22 -2.89
CA TYR A 93 -10.81 -17.78 -1.60
C TYR A 93 -9.68 -18.82 -1.71
N ASP A 94 -9.46 -19.44 -2.87
CA ASP A 94 -8.54 -20.56 -3.12
C ASP A 94 -7.36 -20.20 -4.04
N ASN A 95 -7.28 -18.95 -4.53
CA ASN A 95 -6.23 -18.51 -5.44
C ASN A 95 -5.50 -17.28 -4.90
N ILE A 96 -4.48 -17.55 -4.10
CA ILE A 96 -3.64 -16.49 -3.49
C ILE A 96 -2.26 -16.51 -4.15
N PHE A 97 -1.79 -15.31 -4.50
CA PHE A 97 -0.46 -15.08 -5.04
C PHE A 97 0.25 -14.03 -4.21
N ILE A 98 1.55 -14.15 -4.11
CA ILE A 98 2.43 -13.15 -3.46
C ILE A 98 3.55 -12.76 -4.39
N GLU A 99 4.01 -11.50 -4.29
CA GLU A 99 5.21 -11.06 -4.95
C GLU A 99 6.36 -11.02 -3.94
N ARG A 100 7.51 -11.58 -4.35
CA ARG A 100 8.80 -11.50 -3.65
C ARG A 100 9.90 -11.17 -4.64
N SER A 101 10.69 -10.15 -4.37
CA SER A 101 11.81 -9.73 -5.23
C SER A 101 11.42 -9.56 -6.71
N GLY A 102 10.24 -8.98 -6.98
CA GLY A 102 9.73 -8.74 -8.33
C GLY A 102 9.23 -9.98 -9.08
N ARG A 103 9.05 -11.12 -8.38
CA ARG A 103 8.49 -12.35 -8.95
C ARG A 103 7.23 -12.76 -8.23
N VAL A 104 6.22 -13.18 -8.99
CA VAL A 104 4.93 -13.62 -8.46
C VAL A 104 4.93 -15.14 -8.28
N TYR A 105 4.45 -15.60 -7.13
CA TYR A 105 4.34 -17.02 -6.77
C TYR A 105 2.91 -17.31 -6.31
N LYS A 106 2.34 -18.44 -6.76
CA LYS A 106 1.14 -18.98 -6.14
C LYS A 106 1.51 -19.63 -4.82
N VAL A 107 0.70 -19.41 -3.78
CA VAL A 107 0.86 -20.07 -2.47
C VAL A 107 -0.16 -21.19 -2.29
N ASP A 108 0.17 -22.14 -1.41
CA ASP A 108 -0.71 -23.29 -1.12
C ASP A 108 -1.79 -22.94 -0.08
N GLN A 109 -1.59 -21.86 0.68
CA GLN A 109 -2.57 -21.38 1.66
C GLN A 109 -3.81 -20.86 0.95
N THR A 110 -4.98 -21.15 1.52
CA THR A 110 -6.29 -20.74 1.04
C THR A 110 -7.14 -20.25 2.21
N PHE A 111 -8.17 -19.46 1.94
CA PHE A 111 -9.24 -19.23 2.92
C PHE A 111 -10.13 -20.48 2.98
N GLU A 112 -10.86 -20.64 4.08
CA GLU A 112 -11.76 -21.77 4.29
C GLU A 112 -12.87 -21.84 3.23
N ASN A 113 -13.45 -20.69 2.91
CA ASN A 113 -14.51 -20.50 1.92
C ASN A 113 -14.64 -19.02 1.52
N GLU A 114 -15.57 -18.73 0.61
CA GLU A 114 -15.82 -17.38 0.11
C GLU A 114 -16.40 -16.44 1.20
N GLU A 115 -17.25 -16.96 2.09
CA GLU A 115 -17.82 -16.19 3.20
C GLU A 115 -16.72 -15.72 4.16
N ARG A 116 -15.71 -16.57 4.41
CA ARG A 116 -14.57 -16.21 5.25
C ARG A 116 -13.74 -15.09 4.62
N LEU A 117 -13.45 -15.18 3.33
CA LEU A 117 -12.77 -14.14 2.58
C LEU A 117 -13.57 -12.83 2.63
N ALA A 118 -14.88 -12.88 2.38
CA ALA A 118 -15.75 -11.71 2.43
C ALA A 118 -15.75 -11.05 3.81
N SER A 119 -15.80 -11.84 4.89
CA SER A 119 -15.71 -11.34 6.27
C SER A 119 -14.40 -10.60 6.54
N ILE A 120 -13.27 -11.14 6.09
CA ILE A 120 -11.95 -10.51 6.24
C ILE A 120 -11.85 -9.22 5.42
N ILE A 121 -12.38 -9.22 4.20
CA ILE A 121 -12.47 -8.01 3.37
C ILE A 121 -13.25 -6.91 4.11
N GLN A 122 -14.42 -7.24 4.65
CA GLN A 122 -15.24 -6.29 5.41
C GLN A 122 -14.48 -5.75 6.63
N GLN A 123 -13.79 -6.60 7.37
CA GLN A 123 -12.98 -6.19 8.52
C GLN A 123 -11.87 -5.22 8.13
N ILE A 124 -11.13 -5.51 7.05
CA ILE A 124 -10.05 -4.65 6.53
C ILE A 124 -10.60 -3.30 6.11
N VAL A 125 -11.66 -3.30 5.31
CA VAL A 125 -12.26 -2.08 4.75
C VAL A 125 -12.88 -1.21 5.84
N ALA A 126 -13.58 -1.82 6.80
CA ALA A 126 -14.13 -1.11 7.96
C ALA A 126 -13.03 -0.49 8.83
N GLY A 127 -11.91 -1.19 9.06
CA GLY A 127 -10.73 -0.67 9.76
C GLY A 127 -10.10 0.54 9.07
N CYS A 128 -10.36 0.73 7.77
CA CYS A 128 -9.94 1.91 6.99
C CYS A 128 -11.02 3.01 6.91
N ASN A 129 -12.11 2.92 7.68
CA ASN A 129 -13.28 3.81 7.60
C ASN A 129 -13.86 3.89 6.18
N ARG A 130 -13.94 2.77 5.49
CA ARG A 130 -14.50 2.62 4.15
C ARG A 130 -15.62 1.58 4.19
N ILE A 131 -16.43 1.56 3.14
CA ILE A 131 -17.53 0.61 2.95
C ILE A 131 -17.36 -0.03 1.57
N VAL A 132 -17.54 -1.34 1.50
CA VAL A 132 -17.63 -2.11 0.26
C VAL A 132 -18.82 -3.06 0.34
N ASN A 133 -19.68 -3.07 -0.66
CA ASN A 133 -20.85 -3.95 -0.77
C ASN A 133 -21.27 -4.06 -2.25
N GLU A 134 -22.37 -4.73 -2.53
CA GLU A 134 -22.89 -4.88 -3.91
C GLU A 134 -23.23 -3.54 -4.59
N ALA A 135 -23.64 -2.53 -3.84
CA ALA A 135 -23.94 -1.19 -4.38
C ALA A 135 -22.65 -0.38 -4.65
N VAL A 136 -21.58 -0.64 -3.89
CA VAL A 136 -20.26 -0.04 -4.01
C VAL A 136 -19.24 -1.17 -4.05
N PRO A 137 -19.13 -1.90 -5.17
CA PRO A 137 -18.37 -3.13 -5.23
C PRO A 137 -16.85 -2.91 -5.37
N ILE A 138 -16.39 -1.70 -5.55
CA ILE A 138 -14.96 -1.34 -5.71
C ILE A 138 -14.57 -0.36 -4.61
N VAL A 139 -13.49 -0.67 -3.91
CA VAL A 139 -12.93 0.23 -2.91
C VAL A 139 -11.41 0.21 -2.93
N ASP A 140 -10.84 1.42 -2.83
CA ASP A 140 -9.44 1.65 -2.50
C ASP A 140 -9.34 2.10 -1.05
N ALA A 141 -8.51 1.43 -0.28
CA ALA A 141 -8.30 1.69 1.13
C ALA A 141 -6.81 1.67 1.48
N ARG A 142 -6.49 2.12 2.70
CA ARG A 142 -5.14 2.15 3.20
C ARG A 142 -5.10 1.62 4.62
N LEU A 143 -4.24 0.64 4.85
CA LEU A 143 -4.02 0.09 6.19
C LEU A 143 -3.25 1.08 7.07
N ALA A 144 -3.26 0.84 8.39
CA ALA A 144 -2.58 1.69 9.37
C ALA A 144 -1.05 1.74 9.16
N ASP A 145 -0.45 0.67 8.60
CA ASP A 145 0.97 0.62 8.25
C ASP A 145 1.32 1.35 6.95
N GLY A 146 0.32 1.89 6.25
CA GLY A 146 0.46 2.59 4.98
C GLY A 146 0.27 1.72 3.73
N SER A 147 0.10 0.42 3.87
CA SER A 147 -0.15 -0.50 2.75
C SER A 147 -1.46 -0.16 2.04
N ARG A 148 -1.46 -0.23 0.72
CA ARG A 148 -2.65 0.02 -0.12
C ARG A 148 -3.44 -1.25 -0.31
N VAL A 149 -4.76 -1.15 -0.23
CA VAL A 149 -5.69 -2.25 -0.46
C VAL A 149 -6.69 -1.84 -1.53
N ASN A 150 -6.76 -2.62 -2.60
CA ASN A 150 -7.84 -2.54 -3.57
C ASN A 150 -8.72 -3.77 -3.43
N VAL A 151 -10.02 -3.59 -3.39
CA VAL A 151 -11.02 -4.66 -3.33
C VAL A 151 -12.01 -4.51 -4.46
N VAL A 152 -12.35 -5.63 -5.09
CA VAL A 152 -13.45 -5.70 -6.06
C VAL A 152 -14.35 -6.90 -5.69
N LEU A 153 -15.63 -6.63 -5.49
CA LEU A 153 -16.62 -7.65 -5.14
C LEU A 153 -17.45 -8.10 -6.36
N PRO A 154 -18.11 -9.25 -6.27
CA PRO A 154 -19.17 -9.60 -7.21
C PRO A 154 -20.30 -8.52 -7.21
N PRO A 155 -21.01 -8.30 -8.34
CA PRO A 155 -20.91 -9.04 -9.59
C PRO A 155 -19.81 -8.53 -10.53
N ILE A 156 -19.03 -7.51 -10.15
CA ILE A 156 -17.96 -6.95 -10.98
C ILE A 156 -16.79 -7.94 -11.08
N SER A 157 -16.39 -8.54 -9.99
CA SER A 157 -15.44 -9.65 -9.99
C SER A 157 -16.14 -10.97 -10.28
N LEU A 158 -15.81 -11.60 -11.41
CA LEU A 158 -16.48 -12.83 -11.87
C LEU A 158 -15.98 -14.09 -11.16
N ASN A 159 -14.82 -14.04 -10.53
CA ASN A 159 -14.18 -15.18 -9.85
C ASN A 159 -14.36 -15.14 -8.33
N GLY A 160 -15.40 -14.46 -7.83
CA GLY A 160 -15.59 -14.20 -6.42
C GLY A 160 -14.90 -12.92 -5.97
N PRO A 161 -14.90 -12.60 -4.66
CA PRO A 161 -14.23 -11.42 -4.12
C PRO A 161 -12.74 -11.42 -4.47
N THR A 162 -12.22 -10.29 -4.92
CA THR A 162 -10.79 -10.10 -5.18
C THR A 162 -10.25 -8.99 -4.30
N MET A 163 -9.02 -9.16 -3.83
CA MET A 163 -8.31 -8.16 -3.04
C MET A 163 -6.83 -8.15 -3.39
N THR A 164 -6.28 -6.98 -3.62
CA THR A 164 -4.84 -6.78 -3.80
C THR A 164 -4.31 -5.88 -2.70
N ILE A 165 -3.27 -6.32 -2.01
CA ILE A 165 -2.58 -5.54 -0.97
C ILE A 165 -1.16 -5.27 -1.42
N ARG A 166 -0.84 -4.00 -1.68
CA ARG A 166 0.52 -3.57 -1.96
C ARG A 166 1.13 -3.04 -0.67
N LYS A 167 2.11 -3.78 -0.14
CA LYS A 167 2.73 -3.44 1.14
C LYS A 167 3.56 -2.18 1.05
N PHE A 168 3.49 -1.41 2.13
CA PHE A 168 4.32 -0.23 2.28
C PHE A 168 5.75 -0.66 2.68
N PRO A 169 6.80 -0.26 1.92
CA PRO A 169 8.17 -0.66 2.24
C PRO A 169 8.59 -0.13 3.62
N LYS A 170 9.00 -1.02 4.51
CA LYS A 170 9.53 -0.63 5.83
C LYS A 170 10.92 -0.01 5.73
N GLU A 171 11.75 -0.58 4.86
CA GLU A 171 13.08 -0.05 4.59
C GLU A 171 13.01 0.97 3.45
N LYS A 172 13.54 2.16 3.73
CA LYS A 172 13.68 3.20 2.73
C LYS A 172 14.89 2.87 1.84
N MET A 173 14.68 2.89 0.52
CA MET A 173 15.77 2.85 -0.43
C MET A 173 16.52 4.19 -0.38
N THR A 174 17.75 4.18 0.12
CA THR A 174 18.62 5.37 0.17
C THR A 174 19.47 5.49 -1.10
N MET A 175 20.09 6.64 -1.29
CA MET A 175 20.99 6.85 -2.44
C MET A 175 22.19 5.89 -2.37
N GLU A 176 22.73 5.65 -1.19
CA GLU A 176 23.83 4.69 -0.97
C GLU A 176 23.40 3.28 -1.40
N ARG A 177 22.18 2.89 -1.06
CA ARG A 177 21.66 1.58 -1.46
C ARG A 177 21.45 1.48 -2.97
N LEU A 178 21.03 2.56 -3.63
CA LEU A 178 20.91 2.60 -5.10
C LEU A 178 22.27 2.44 -5.78
N ILE A 179 23.35 2.98 -5.20
CA ILE A 179 24.72 2.81 -5.70
C ILE A 179 25.16 1.35 -5.47
N GLU A 180 24.98 0.80 -4.28
CA GLU A 180 25.34 -0.58 -3.95
C GLU A 180 24.72 -1.62 -4.88
N VAL A 181 23.44 -1.44 -5.24
CA VAL A 181 22.74 -2.35 -6.17
C VAL A 181 23.04 -2.05 -7.65
N GLY A 182 23.90 -1.07 -7.93
CA GLY A 182 24.33 -0.71 -9.28
C GLY A 182 23.26 0.02 -10.11
N ALA A 183 22.22 0.55 -9.46
CA ALA A 183 21.18 1.33 -10.14
C ALA A 183 21.67 2.74 -10.51
N LEU A 184 22.70 3.25 -9.84
CA LEU A 184 23.24 4.58 -10.04
C LEU A 184 24.76 4.56 -9.75
N SER A 185 25.54 5.32 -10.51
CA SER A 185 26.97 5.54 -10.20
C SER A 185 27.16 6.60 -9.10
N GLU A 186 28.28 6.54 -8.39
CA GLU A 186 28.64 7.52 -7.36
C GLU A 186 28.69 8.95 -7.92
N ASP A 187 29.28 9.13 -9.12
CA ASP A 187 29.39 10.43 -9.79
C ASP A 187 28.01 11.01 -10.11
N ALA A 188 27.09 10.17 -10.60
CA ALA A 188 25.72 10.59 -10.88
C ALA A 188 24.96 10.94 -9.59
N ALA A 189 25.14 10.18 -8.51
CA ALA A 189 24.56 10.47 -7.21
C ALA A 189 25.03 11.81 -6.65
N GLU A 190 26.34 12.08 -6.70
CA GLU A 190 26.89 13.35 -6.21
C GLU A 190 26.43 14.54 -7.09
N PHE A 191 26.32 14.33 -8.41
CA PHE A 191 25.78 15.36 -9.31
C PHE A 191 24.32 15.70 -8.95
N LEU A 192 23.47 14.67 -8.80
CA LEU A 192 22.06 14.85 -8.43
C LEU A 192 21.89 15.52 -7.07
N LYS A 193 22.71 15.14 -6.10
CA LYS A 193 22.74 15.79 -4.78
C LYS A 193 23.04 17.29 -4.87
N ARG A 194 23.98 17.69 -5.74
CA ARG A 194 24.29 19.10 -6.01
C ARG A 194 23.11 19.82 -6.66
N LEU A 195 22.43 19.18 -7.64
CA LEU A 195 21.23 19.75 -8.26
C LEU A 195 20.11 19.99 -7.26
N VAL A 196 19.82 19.01 -6.37
CA VAL A 196 18.81 19.18 -5.32
C VAL A 196 19.17 20.34 -4.40
N LYS A 197 20.44 20.44 -3.93
CA LYS A 197 20.90 21.55 -3.07
C LYS A 197 20.85 22.90 -3.76
N ALA A 198 21.18 22.93 -5.05
CA ALA A 198 21.14 24.13 -5.88
C ALA A 198 19.72 24.52 -6.33
N ARG A 199 18.70 23.83 -5.85
CA ARG A 199 17.27 24.10 -6.12
C ARG A 199 16.88 23.96 -7.59
N TYR A 200 17.48 22.99 -8.30
CA TYR A 200 16.97 22.64 -9.62
C TYR A 200 15.62 21.93 -9.51
N ASN A 201 14.72 22.28 -10.39
CA ASN A 201 13.48 21.52 -10.58
C ASN A 201 13.79 20.20 -11.27
N ILE A 202 13.39 19.07 -10.66
CA ILE A 202 13.73 17.73 -11.16
C ILE A 202 12.46 16.95 -11.44
N PHE A 203 12.41 16.39 -12.63
CA PHE A 203 11.34 15.50 -13.08
C PHE A 203 11.87 14.10 -13.29
N VAL A 204 11.37 13.11 -12.54
CA VAL A 204 11.76 11.71 -12.65
C VAL A 204 10.75 10.98 -13.55
N SER A 205 11.20 10.45 -14.67
CA SER A 205 10.35 9.71 -15.60
C SER A 205 10.72 8.24 -15.69
N GLY A 206 9.74 7.40 -16.01
CA GLY A 206 9.93 5.96 -16.18
C GLY A 206 8.61 5.21 -16.29
N GLY A 207 8.65 3.95 -16.67
CA GLY A 207 7.49 3.06 -16.73
C GLY A 207 6.91 2.73 -15.35
N THR A 208 5.81 1.98 -15.34
CA THR A 208 5.25 1.42 -14.09
C THR A 208 6.25 0.46 -13.46
N GLY A 209 6.41 0.52 -12.14
CA GLY A 209 7.35 -0.33 -11.41
C GLY A 209 8.84 0.04 -11.59
N ALA A 210 9.18 1.10 -12.36
CA ALA A 210 10.56 1.51 -12.59
C ALA A 210 11.27 2.15 -11.38
N GLY A 211 10.60 2.27 -10.24
CA GLY A 211 11.19 2.85 -9.02
C GLY A 211 11.20 4.38 -8.96
N LYS A 212 10.34 5.08 -9.73
CA LYS A 212 10.27 6.55 -9.74
C LYS A 212 10.09 7.16 -8.35
N THR A 213 9.09 6.71 -7.61
CA THR A 213 8.80 7.19 -6.24
C THR A 213 9.94 6.85 -5.28
N THR A 214 10.56 5.66 -5.45
CA THR A 214 11.73 5.24 -4.70
C THR A 214 12.91 6.19 -4.92
N PHE A 215 13.16 6.53 -6.18
CA PHE A 215 14.23 7.44 -6.57
C PHE A 215 13.95 8.89 -6.09
N LEU A 216 12.68 9.33 -6.21
CA LEU A 216 12.25 10.63 -5.69
C LEU A 216 12.45 10.72 -4.16
N ASN A 217 12.14 9.65 -3.44
CA ASN A 217 12.41 9.55 -2.00
C ASN A 217 13.91 9.69 -1.68
N ALA A 218 14.78 8.99 -2.43
CA ALA A 218 16.23 9.08 -2.23
C ALA A 218 16.78 10.49 -2.53
N LEU A 219 16.27 11.15 -3.57
CA LEU A 219 16.63 12.54 -3.87
C LEU A 219 16.17 13.52 -2.78
N SER A 220 14.99 13.29 -2.23
CA SER A 220 14.39 14.16 -1.21
C SER A 220 15.23 14.22 0.09
N ASP A 221 16.07 13.23 0.36
CA ASP A 221 16.96 13.24 1.53
C ASP A 221 18.03 14.31 1.49
N TYR A 222 18.32 14.85 0.32
CA TYR A 222 19.29 15.94 0.14
C TYR A 222 18.68 17.34 0.23
N ILE A 223 17.36 17.44 0.45
CA ILE A 223 16.71 18.73 0.70
C ILE A 223 17.18 19.27 2.04
N PRO A 224 17.62 20.57 2.11
CA PRO A 224 18.01 21.18 3.35
C PRO A 224 16.91 21.15 4.41
N GLN A 225 17.26 20.79 5.66
CA GLN A 225 16.32 20.57 6.76
C GLN A 225 15.49 21.82 7.14
N GLN A 226 16.02 23.02 6.89
CA GLN A 226 15.37 24.28 7.20
C GLN A 226 14.28 24.67 6.19
N GLU A 227 14.21 23.99 5.05
CA GLU A 227 13.21 24.29 4.03
C GLU A 227 11.83 23.73 4.42
N ARG A 228 10.79 24.51 4.08
CA ARG A 228 9.41 24.06 4.18
C ARG A 228 9.03 23.29 2.93
N VAL A 229 8.73 22.02 3.08
CA VAL A 229 8.36 21.13 1.97
C VAL A 229 6.90 20.74 2.10
N ILE A 230 6.18 20.79 0.98
CA ILE A 230 4.82 20.24 0.89
C ILE A 230 4.84 19.09 -0.10
N THR A 231 4.45 17.90 0.35
CA THR A 231 4.24 16.74 -0.53
C THR A 231 2.77 16.61 -0.90
N ILE A 232 2.52 16.25 -2.14
CA ILE A 232 1.17 16.06 -2.70
C ILE A 232 1.16 14.74 -3.47
N GLU A 233 0.29 13.83 -3.09
CA GLU A 233 0.27 12.47 -3.62
C GLU A 233 -1.17 11.95 -3.77
N ASP A 234 -1.40 11.04 -4.70
CA ASP A 234 -2.67 10.29 -4.76
C ASP A 234 -2.81 9.35 -3.58
N SER A 235 -1.70 8.78 -3.16
CA SER A 235 -1.57 7.99 -1.95
C SER A 235 -0.16 8.21 -1.40
N ALA A 236 -0.06 8.58 -0.13
CA ALA A 236 1.18 9.03 0.47
C ALA A 236 2.22 7.90 0.57
N GLU A 237 3.16 7.85 -0.36
CA GLU A 237 4.30 6.92 -0.42
C GLU A 237 5.63 7.60 -0.03
N LEU A 238 5.70 8.93 -0.11
CA LEU A 238 6.92 9.67 0.17
C LEU A 238 7.26 9.70 1.67
N GLN A 239 8.51 9.41 1.98
CA GLN A 239 9.04 9.34 3.34
C GLN A 239 10.19 10.34 3.54
N LEU A 240 9.87 11.61 3.70
CA LEU A 240 10.85 12.66 3.92
C LEU A 240 11.18 12.77 5.42
N LYS A 241 12.04 11.89 5.92
CA LYS A 241 12.40 11.86 7.37
C LYS A 241 13.32 13.01 7.79
N ASN A 242 14.08 13.57 6.86
CA ASN A 242 15.08 14.62 7.14
C ASN A 242 14.52 16.04 7.08
N VAL A 243 13.28 16.23 6.65
CA VAL A 243 12.64 17.55 6.55
C VAL A 243 11.83 17.83 7.82
N VAL A 244 12.20 18.86 8.57
CA VAL A 244 11.54 19.20 9.84
C VAL A 244 10.19 19.88 9.60
N ASN A 245 10.12 20.79 8.62
CA ASN A 245 8.90 21.53 8.31
C ASN A 245 8.20 20.89 7.09
N LEU A 246 7.62 19.71 7.29
CA LEU A 246 6.95 18.92 6.28
C LEU A 246 5.43 19.00 6.43
N VAL A 247 4.75 19.30 5.33
CA VAL A 247 3.29 19.13 5.19
C VAL A 247 3.01 18.06 4.15
N ARG A 248 2.17 17.11 4.49
CA ARG A 248 1.78 16.01 3.59
C ARG A 248 0.32 16.17 3.22
N LEU A 249 0.04 16.23 1.94
CA LEU A 249 -1.31 16.33 1.39
C LEU A 249 -1.57 15.09 0.52
N GLU A 250 -2.74 14.51 0.69
CA GLU A 250 -3.19 13.34 -0.07
C GLU A 250 -4.50 13.68 -0.78
N SER A 251 -4.63 13.28 -2.04
CA SER A 251 -5.86 13.46 -2.80
C SER A 251 -6.97 12.57 -2.22
N ARG A 252 -8.18 12.93 -2.50
CA ARG A 252 -9.34 12.15 -2.10
C ARG A 252 -10.26 11.94 -3.29
N ASN A 253 -10.52 10.68 -3.61
CA ASN A 253 -11.55 10.33 -4.59
C ASN A 253 -12.93 10.78 -4.10
N SER A 254 -13.84 11.01 -5.04
CA SER A 254 -15.24 11.30 -4.71
C SER A 254 -15.85 10.18 -3.83
N ASN A 255 -16.79 10.57 -2.98
CA ASN A 255 -17.61 9.60 -2.24
C ASN A 255 -18.59 8.87 -3.20
N VAL A 256 -19.39 7.97 -2.66
CA VAL A 256 -20.40 7.17 -3.40
C VAL A 256 -21.38 8.04 -4.19
N GLU A 257 -21.63 9.27 -3.73
CA GLU A 257 -22.52 10.26 -4.35
C GLU A 257 -21.81 11.11 -5.42
N GLY A 258 -20.53 10.81 -5.73
CA GLY A 258 -19.73 11.57 -6.70
C GLY A 258 -19.25 12.93 -6.18
N MET A 259 -19.38 13.20 -4.87
CA MET A 259 -19.04 14.48 -4.24
C MET A 259 -17.78 14.41 -3.39
N ASN A 260 -17.29 15.57 -2.96
CA ASN A 260 -16.19 15.72 -2.03
C ASN A 260 -14.82 15.17 -2.51
N ALA A 261 -14.61 15.06 -3.82
CA ALA A 261 -13.28 14.82 -4.38
C ALA A 261 -12.35 15.99 -4.03
N VAL A 262 -11.08 15.67 -3.77
CA VAL A 262 -9.99 16.65 -3.64
C VAL A 262 -8.88 16.18 -4.55
N THR A 263 -8.68 16.87 -5.66
CA THR A 263 -7.74 16.50 -6.71
C THR A 263 -6.32 16.96 -6.40
N ILE A 264 -5.31 16.28 -6.98
CA ILE A 264 -3.90 16.72 -6.95
C ILE A 264 -3.78 18.18 -7.39
N ARG A 265 -4.53 18.58 -8.40
CA ARG A 265 -4.55 19.95 -8.91
C ARG A 265 -4.99 20.99 -7.88
N GLU A 266 -6.06 20.70 -7.15
CA GLU A 266 -6.56 21.60 -6.09
C GLU A 266 -5.55 21.70 -4.94
N LEU A 267 -4.89 20.56 -4.62
CA LEU A 267 -3.85 20.51 -3.60
C LEU A 267 -2.61 21.32 -4.01
N ILE A 268 -2.18 21.25 -5.29
CA ILE A 268 -1.09 22.10 -5.79
C ILE A 268 -1.46 23.58 -5.61
N LYS A 269 -2.63 24.02 -6.07
CA LYS A 269 -3.08 25.41 -5.92
C LYS A 269 -3.17 25.87 -4.46
N SER A 270 -3.61 24.98 -3.57
CA SER A 270 -3.67 25.25 -2.15
C SER A 270 -2.27 25.38 -1.53
N SER A 271 -1.36 24.47 -1.92
CA SER A 271 0.01 24.44 -1.38
C SER A 271 0.77 25.73 -1.64
N LEU A 272 0.58 26.38 -2.80
CA LEU A 272 1.23 27.66 -3.15
C LEU A 272 0.87 28.82 -2.20
N ARG A 273 -0.25 28.71 -1.48
CA ARG A 273 -0.69 29.68 -0.46
C ARG A 273 -0.16 29.34 0.94
N MET A 274 0.50 28.20 1.09
CA MET A 274 1.02 27.70 2.37
C MET A 274 2.48 28.09 2.60
N ARG A 275 3.05 28.97 1.76
CA ARG A 275 4.44 29.42 1.80
C ARG A 275 5.45 28.28 1.74
N PRO A 276 5.39 27.40 0.74
CA PRO A 276 6.39 26.36 0.59
C PRO A 276 7.71 26.93 0.06
N ASP A 277 8.82 26.34 0.47
CA ASP A 277 10.10 26.50 -0.22
C ASP A 277 10.18 25.55 -1.41
N ARG A 278 9.59 24.34 -1.27
CA ARG A 278 9.48 23.34 -2.34
C ARG A 278 8.13 22.64 -2.32
N VAL A 279 7.66 22.30 -3.50
CA VAL A 279 6.50 21.41 -3.67
C VAL A 279 6.98 20.10 -4.30
N ILE A 280 6.62 18.98 -3.70
CA ILE A 280 6.93 17.64 -4.24
C ILE A 280 5.61 16.98 -4.60
N VAL A 281 5.42 16.72 -5.90
CA VAL A 281 4.24 15.97 -6.36
C VAL A 281 4.65 14.54 -6.69
N GLY A 282 4.08 13.58 -5.99
CA GLY A 282 4.41 12.16 -6.13
C GLY A 282 4.32 11.69 -7.58
N GLU A 283 3.25 12.07 -8.25
CA GLU A 283 3.09 11.86 -9.69
C GLU A 283 2.16 12.91 -10.29
N VAL A 284 2.54 13.47 -11.44
CA VAL A 284 1.65 14.33 -12.21
C VAL A 284 1.01 13.59 -13.36
N ARG A 285 -0.30 13.77 -13.44
CA ARG A 285 -1.16 13.26 -14.51
C ARG A 285 -2.03 14.40 -15.00
N ASP A 286 -2.40 14.37 -16.24
CA ASP A 286 -3.36 15.29 -16.86
C ASP A 286 -3.08 16.77 -16.56
N ALA A 287 -4.12 17.53 -16.25
CA ALA A 287 -4.05 18.97 -16.00
C ALA A 287 -3.19 19.38 -14.78
N ALA A 288 -2.91 18.45 -13.86
CA ALA A 288 -2.05 18.74 -12.70
C ALA A 288 -0.60 19.08 -13.12
N ALA A 289 -0.17 18.58 -14.29
CA ALA A 289 1.15 18.87 -14.84
C ALA A 289 1.34 20.39 -15.09
N ILE A 290 0.33 21.08 -15.55
CA ILE A 290 0.40 22.54 -15.79
C ILE A 290 0.54 23.31 -14.49
N ASP A 291 -0.28 22.97 -13.50
CA ASP A 291 -0.22 23.67 -12.20
C ASP A 291 1.12 23.41 -11.50
N MET A 292 1.73 22.20 -11.68
CA MET A 292 3.07 21.91 -11.20
C MET A 292 4.16 22.69 -11.94
N LEU A 293 4.10 22.76 -13.28
CA LEU A 293 5.03 23.57 -14.07
C LEU A 293 4.91 25.07 -13.73
N ALA A 294 3.68 25.54 -13.51
CA ALA A 294 3.47 26.92 -13.05
C ALA A 294 4.11 27.14 -11.66
N ALA A 295 3.97 26.21 -10.73
CA ALA A 295 4.63 26.26 -9.42
C ALA A 295 6.16 26.35 -9.56
N MET A 296 6.75 25.52 -10.41
CA MET A 296 8.19 25.52 -10.71
C MET A 296 8.68 26.84 -11.32
N ASN A 297 7.81 27.56 -12.03
CA ASN A 297 8.14 28.82 -12.71
C ASN A 297 7.80 30.08 -11.88
N THR A 298 7.18 29.94 -10.72
CA THR A 298 6.67 31.08 -9.92
C THR A 298 7.33 31.21 -8.54
N GLY A 299 8.60 30.82 -8.42
CA GLY A 299 9.40 31.05 -7.22
C GLY A 299 9.45 29.87 -6.24
N HIS A 300 9.04 28.66 -6.66
CA HIS A 300 9.15 27.44 -5.88
C HIS A 300 10.25 26.53 -6.47
N ASP A 301 11.43 27.12 -6.67
CA ASP A 301 12.60 26.43 -7.21
C ASP A 301 13.02 25.23 -6.37
N GLY A 302 13.48 24.18 -7.03
CA GLY A 302 13.87 22.92 -6.38
C GLY A 302 12.69 21.97 -6.13
N SER A 303 11.55 22.25 -6.74
CA SER A 303 10.39 21.35 -6.70
C SER A 303 10.67 20.06 -7.49
N LEU A 304 10.12 18.95 -6.98
CA LEU A 304 10.36 17.61 -7.53
C LEU A 304 9.04 16.96 -7.93
N SER A 305 9.06 16.17 -9.02
CA SER A 305 7.90 15.40 -9.42
C SER A 305 8.26 14.13 -10.18
N THR A 306 7.28 13.25 -10.36
CA THR A 306 7.43 12.10 -11.26
C THR A 306 6.33 12.07 -12.33
N GLY A 307 6.58 11.32 -13.38
CA GLY A 307 5.59 11.05 -14.42
C GLY A 307 5.91 9.78 -15.21
N HIS A 308 4.90 9.22 -15.83
CA HIS A 308 5.06 8.04 -16.67
C HIS A 308 5.51 8.44 -18.08
N ALA A 309 6.69 7.99 -18.48
CA ALA A 309 7.19 8.07 -19.85
C ALA A 309 8.26 6.99 -20.08
N ASN A 310 8.49 6.60 -21.34
CA ASN A 310 9.48 5.59 -21.69
C ASN A 310 10.90 6.18 -21.76
N SER A 311 11.02 7.49 -21.95
CA SER A 311 12.29 8.21 -21.98
C SER A 311 12.13 9.63 -21.42
N SER A 312 13.24 10.33 -21.16
CA SER A 312 13.23 11.74 -20.77
C SER A 312 12.68 12.65 -21.88
N GLY A 313 12.95 12.34 -23.14
CA GLY A 313 12.39 13.05 -24.30
C GLY A 313 10.87 12.88 -24.41
N ASP A 314 10.37 11.65 -24.25
CA ASP A 314 8.93 11.36 -24.23
C ASP A 314 8.22 12.08 -23.08
N MET A 315 8.90 12.25 -21.96
CA MET A 315 8.32 12.97 -20.81
C MET A 315 8.06 14.44 -21.15
N ILE A 316 8.97 15.09 -21.86
CA ILE A 316 8.79 16.48 -22.31
C ILE A 316 7.56 16.58 -23.23
N THR A 317 7.50 15.73 -24.26
CA THR A 317 6.36 15.68 -25.19
C THR A 317 5.04 15.38 -24.46
N ARG A 318 5.08 14.52 -23.43
CA ARG A 318 3.90 14.20 -22.63
C ARG A 318 3.46 15.39 -21.77
N LEU A 319 4.38 16.12 -21.17
CA LEU A 319 4.07 17.37 -20.44
C LEU A 319 3.46 18.41 -21.36
N GLU A 320 3.99 18.58 -22.58
CA GLU A 320 3.42 19.46 -23.61
C GLU A 320 1.99 19.02 -23.98
N SER A 321 1.77 17.72 -24.20
CA SER A 321 0.45 17.17 -24.53
C SER A 321 -0.57 17.40 -23.42
N MET A 322 -0.18 17.20 -22.16
CA MET A 322 -1.02 17.49 -21.00
C MET A 322 -1.39 18.98 -20.91
N ALA A 323 -0.42 19.85 -21.22
CA ALA A 323 -0.62 21.31 -21.25
C ALA A 323 -1.60 21.73 -22.34
N VAL A 324 -1.43 21.22 -23.55
CA VAL A 324 -2.27 21.55 -24.71
C VAL A 324 -3.71 21.02 -24.54
N SER A 325 -3.87 19.77 -24.12
CA SER A 325 -5.19 19.16 -23.93
C SER A 325 -6.06 19.96 -22.94
N TYR A 326 -5.45 20.50 -21.90
CA TYR A 326 -6.15 21.32 -20.91
C TYR A 326 -6.56 22.70 -21.46
N THR A 327 -5.71 23.35 -22.25
CA THR A 327 -6.03 24.67 -22.84
C THR A 327 -7.15 24.57 -23.86
N HIS A 328 -7.21 23.48 -24.62
CA HIS A 328 -8.31 23.25 -25.60
C HIS A 328 -9.65 22.91 -24.92
N LEU A 329 -9.66 22.09 -23.87
CA LEU A 329 -10.90 21.77 -23.13
C LEU A 329 -11.52 23.04 -22.52
N ARG A 330 -10.71 23.92 -21.95
CA ARG A 330 -11.20 25.20 -21.38
C ARG A 330 -11.75 26.17 -22.40
N ALA A 331 -11.26 26.14 -23.65
CA ALA A 331 -11.81 26.96 -24.74
C ALA A 331 -13.21 26.50 -25.14
N HIS A 332 -13.54 25.22 -25.03
CA HIS A 332 -14.87 24.69 -25.32
C HIS A 332 -15.89 24.92 -24.19
N GLU A 333 -15.48 24.98 -22.95
CA GLU A 333 -16.36 25.24 -21.80
C GLU A 333 -16.77 26.74 -21.68
N THR A 334 -16.03 27.63 -22.33
CA THR A 334 -16.30 29.09 -22.29
C THR A 334 -17.13 29.57 -23.47
N MET A 335 -17.48 28.73 -24.43
CA MET A 335 -18.42 29.03 -25.51
C MET A 335 -19.81 28.49 -25.27
#